data_562b05671fdcd6cc0bddd2fa6db49988
#
_entry.id   562b05671fdcd6cc0bddd2fa6db49988
#
_cell.length_a   1.000
_cell.length_b   1.000
_cell.length_c   1.000
_cell.angle_alpha   90.00
_cell.angle_beta   90.00
_cell.angle_gamma   90.00
#
_symmetry.space_group_name_H-M   'P 1'
#
loop_
_entity.id
_entity.type
_entity.pdbx_description
1 polymer ?
#
loop_
_entity_poly.entity_id
_entity_poly.type
_entity_poly.pdbx_seq_one_letter_code
_entity_poly.pdbx_strand_id
1 'polypeptide(L)'
;MTNPSDTITVKQYSTAVAAKGALFVSIVSVAHSFAHIRIGAVGAENIEVERLNLGEFVHYECPDGALYEIRLLSVEGFDTATLLVTRVK
;
A
#
# COMPACT_ATOMS: atom_id res chain seq x y z
N MET A 1 -1.16 19.50 13.37
CA MET A 1 -2.15 18.49 12.95
C MET A 1 -1.45 17.40 12.12
N THR A 2 -1.66 16.15 12.47
CA THR A 2 -1.08 15.04 11.73
C THR A 2 -1.97 14.66 10.56
N ASN A 3 -1.36 14.21 9.48
CA ASN A 3 -2.12 13.70 8.33
C ASN A 3 -2.80 12.39 8.70
N PRO A 4 -3.99 12.11 8.13
CA PRO A 4 -4.64 10.81 8.34
C PRO A 4 -3.75 9.68 7.87
N SER A 5 -3.71 8.60 8.64
CA SER A 5 -2.96 7.42 8.24
C SER A 5 -3.70 6.15 8.68
N ASP A 6 -3.52 5.11 7.88
CA ASP A 6 -4.09 3.78 8.12
C ASP A 6 -2.97 2.76 8.13
N THR A 7 -3.00 1.85 9.10
CA THR A 7 -2.13 0.68 9.08
C THR A 7 -2.98 -0.50 8.60
N ILE A 8 -2.55 -1.14 7.52
CA ILE A 8 -3.27 -2.29 6.96
C ILE A 8 -2.37 -3.50 6.94
N THR A 9 -2.96 -4.66 7.21
CA THR A 9 -2.27 -5.95 7.15
C THR A 9 -2.96 -6.76 6.07
N VAL A 10 -2.19 -7.17 5.06
CA VAL A 10 -2.74 -7.80 3.86
C VAL A 10 -2.01 -9.12 3.60
N LYS A 11 -2.79 -10.16 3.37
CA LYS A 11 -2.23 -11.45 2.98
C LYS A 11 -1.95 -11.49 1.49
N GLN A 12 -1.01 -12.36 1.11
CA GLN A 12 -0.70 -12.63 -0.28
C GLN A 12 -1.98 -13.03 -1.04
N TYR A 13 -2.12 -12.52 -2.23
CA TYR A 13 -3.28 -12.71 -3.12
C TYR A 13 -4.58 -12.08 -2.60
N SER A 14 -4.49 -11.20 -1.60
CA SER A 14 -5.64 -10.49 -1.07
C SER A 14 -5.54 -9.01 -1.36
N THR A 15 -6.67 -8.32 -1.25
CA THR A 15 -6.75 -6.87 -1.42
C THR A 15 -7.34 -6.27 -0.16
N ALA A 16 -6.73 -5.20 0.33
CA ALA A 16 -7.25 -4.41 1.44
C ALA A 16 -7.67 -3.04 0.94
N VAL A 17 -8.67 -2.47 1.62
CA VAL A 17 -9.13 -1.12 1.35
C VAL A 17 -8.50 -0.20 2.37
N ALA A 18 -7.94 0.92 1.93
CA ALA A 18 -7.30 1.90 2.78
C ALA A 18 -7.87 3.28 2.52
N ALA A 19 -7.58 4.22 3.43
CA ALA A 19 -7.98 5.63 3.29
C ALA A 19 -9.49 5.76 3.08
N LYS A 20 -10.28 5.02 3.86
CA LYS A 20 -11.75 5.06 3.84
C LYS A 20 -12.34 4.77 2.46
N GLY A 21 -11.72 3.84 1.75
CA GLY A 21 -12.19 3.43 0.42
C GLY A 21 -11.53 4.15 -0.74
N ALA A 22 -10.62 5.08 -0.46
CA ALA A 22 -9.94 5.82 -1.52
C ALA A 22 -8.93 4.96 -2.27
N LEU A 23 -8.32 4.00 -1.59
CA LEU A 23 -7.27 3.16 -2.16
C LEU A 23 -7.56 1.67 -1.97
N PHE A 24 -7.05 0.88 -2.92
CA PHE A 24 -7.03 -0.57 -2.84
C PHE A 24 -5.58 -1.01 -2.92
N VAL A 25 -5.13 -1.82 -1.97
CA VAL A 25 -3.76 -2.33 -1.95
C VAL A 25 -3.81 -3.85 -1.99
N SER A 26 -3.23 -4.43 -3.01
CA SER A 26 -3.17 -5.88 -3.19
C SER A 26 -1.74 -6.35 -2.99
N ILE A 27 -1.57 -7.52 -2.39
CA ILE A 27 -0.27 -8.15 -2.24
C ILE A 27 -0.18 -9.29 -3.25
N VAL A 28 0.77 -9.17 -4.18
CA VAL A 28 1.01 -10.20 -5.18
C VAL A 28 1.93 -11.29 -4.62
N SER A 29 3.00 -10.88 -3.93
CA SER A 29 3.91 -11.81 -3.28
C SER A 29 4.65 -11.12 -2.13
N VAL A 30 5.11 -11.91 -1.19
CA VAL A 30 5.86 -11.43 -0.02
C VAL A 30 7.13 -12.25 0.11
N ALA A 31 8.24 -11.57 0.35
CA ALA A 31 9.53 -12.18 0.62
C ALA A 31 10.04 -11.70 1.99
N HIS A 32 11.26 -12.10 2.37
CA HIS A 32 11.82 -11.78 3.68
C HIS A 32 11.88 -10.28 3.99
N SER A 33 12.22 -9.47 2.99
CA SER A 33 12.50 -8.07 3.22
C SER A 33 11.83 -7.15 2.22
N PHE A 34 10.94 -7.68 1.39
CA PHE A 34 10.23 -6.87 0.42
C PHE A 34 8.90 -7.52 0.05
N ALA A 35 8.05 -6.75 -0.60
CA ALA A 35 6.77 -7.22 -1.11
C ALA A 35 6.55 -6.69 -2.53
N HIS A 36 5.84 -7.48 -3.33
CA HIS A 36 5.34 -7.06 -4.64
C HIS A 36 3.89 -6.65 -4.41
N ILE A 37 3.60 -5.38 -4.59
CA ILE A 37 2.27 -4.84 -4.30
C ILE A 37 1.66 -4.19 -5.54
N ARG A 38 0.34 -4.06 -5.51
CA ARG A 38 -0.41 -3.33 -6.53
C ARG A 38 -1.32 -2.35 -5.83
N ILE A 39 -1.31 -1.10 -6.30
CA ILE A 39 -2.09 -0.02 -5.70
C ILE A 39 -3.04 0.52 -6.75
N GLY A 40 -4.29 0.73 -6.36
CA GLY A 40 -5.29 1.27 -7.26
C GLY A 40 -6.30 2.14 -6.53
N ALA A 41 -7.11 2.83 -7.31
CA ALA A 41 -8.22 3.64 -6.81
C ALA A 41 -9.35 3.58 -7.81
N VAL A 42 -10.57 3.87 -7.35
CA VAL A 42 -11.74 3.90 -8.24
C VAL A 42 -11.52 4.96 -9.33
N GLY A 43 -11.70 4.58 -10.58
CA GLY A 43 -11.55 5.49 -11.71
C GLY A 43 -10.11 5.76 -12.11
N ALA A 44 -9.15 5.02 -11.58
CA ALA A 44 -7.74 5.19 -11.89
C ALA A 44 -7.10 3.87 -12.26
N GLU A 45 -5.98 3.95 -12.97
CA GLU A 45 -5.21 2.75 -13.30
C GLU A 45 -4.43 2.29 -12.08
N ASN A 46 -4.24 0.97 -11.98
CA ASN A 46 -3.40 0.40 -10.94
C ASN A 46 -1.94 0.63 -11.28
N ILE A 47 -1.13 0.84 -10.25
CA ILE A 47 0.32 0.79 -10.39
C ILE A 47 0.83 -0.47 -9.70
N GLU A 48 1.93 -0.98 -10.20
CA GLU A 48 2.55 -2.17 -9.65
C GLU A 48 3.95 -1.83 -9.16
N VAL A 49 4.25 -2.22 -7.93
CA VAL A 49 5.57 -2.03 -7.34
C VAL A 49 6.15 -3.43 -7.12
N GLU A 50 7.03 -3.84 -8.02
CA GLU A 50 7.54 -5.21 -8.01
C GLU A 50 8.40 -5.50 -6.79
N ARG A 51 9.05 -4.48 -6.24
CA ARG A 51 9.88 -4.66 -5.07
C ARG A 51 9.83 -3.42 -4.18
N LEU A 52 9.01 -3.50 -3.15
CA LEU A 52 8.97 -2.49 -2.10
C LEU A 52 9.68 -3.09 -0.89
N ASN A 53 10.84 -2.54 -0.53
CA ASN A 53 11.65 -3.07 0.56
C ASN A 53 11.12 -2.58 1.91
N LEU A 54 11.49 -3.29 2.98
CA LEU A 54 11.13 -2.87 4.34
C LEU A 54 11.60 -1.45 4.59
N GLY A 55 10.71 -0.62 5.10
CA GLY A 55 10.98 0.79 5.39
C GLY A 55 10.87 1.71 4.19
N GLU A 56 10.79 1.19 3.00
CA GLU A 56 10.62 2.01 1.79
C GLU A 56 9.17 2.40 1.59
N PHE A 57 8.96 3.45 0.82
CA PHE A 57 7.63 3.92 0.49
C PHE A 57 7.53 4.29 -0.99
N VAL A 58 6.29 4.32 -1.48
CA VAL A 58 5.96 4.84 -2.80
C VAL A 58 4.82 5.83 -2.64
N HIS A 59 4.70 6.74 -3.59
CA HIS A 59 3.58 7.69 -3.63
C HIS A 59 2.57 7.26 -4.68
N TYR A 60 1.31 7.51 -4.39
CA TYR A 60 0.22 7.26 -5.32
C TYR A 60 -0.71 8.45 -5.32
N GLU A 61 -0.94 9.04 -6.49
CA GLU A 61 -1.85 10.17 -6.64
C GLU A 61 -3.20 9.69 -7.16
N CYS A 62 -4.27 10.05 -6.44
CA CYS A 62 -5.63 9.73 -6.84
C CYS A 62 -6.14 10.73 -7.88
N PRO A 63 -7.20 10.35 -8.65
CA PRO A 63 -7.76 11.27 -9.65
C PRO A 63 -8.26 12.60 -9.10
N ASP A 64 -8.64 12.64 -7.81
CA ASP A 64 -9.09 13.88 -7.16
C ASP A 64 -7.95 14.76 -6.69
N GLY A 65 -6.69 14.36 -6.92
CA GLY A 65 -5.52 15.12 -6.52
C GLY A 65 -4.94 14.75 -5.16
N ALA A 66 -5.59 13.88 -4.41
CA ALA A 66 -5.05 13.42 -3.12
C ALA A 66 -3.81 12.58 -3.36
N LEU A 67 -2.75 12.83 -2.59
CA LEU A 67 -1.49 12.10 -2.69
C LEU A 67 -1.29 11.28 -1.44
N TYR A 68 -0.97 10.00 -1.62
CA TYR A 68 -0.76 9.07 -0.52
C TYR A 68 0.64 8.49 -0.55
N GLU A 69 1.19 8.26 0.64
CA GLU A 69 2.44 7.54 0.82
C GLU A 69 2.10 6.15 1.34
N ILE A 70 2.61 5.13 0.70
CA ILE A 70 2.42 3.74 1.11
C ILE A 70 3.78 3.17 1.47
N ARG A 71 3.96 2.85 2.76
CA ARG A 71 5.24 2.37 3.30
C ARG A 71 5.10 0.95 3.82
N LEU A 72 6.07 0.11 3.48
CA LEU A 72 6.11 -1.26 3.99
C LEU A 72 6.73 -1.27 5.38
N LEU A 73 5.92 -1.61 6.38
CA LEU A 73 6.36 -1.62 7.77
C LEU A 73 6.98 -2.95 8.18
N SER A 74 6.35 -4.06 7.78
CA SER A 74 6.83 -5.37 8.18
C SER A 74 6.30 -6.46 7.25
N VAL A 75 6.97 -7.60 7.24
CA VAL A 75 6.48 -8.80 6.56
C VAL A 75 6.51 -9.94 7.58
N GLU A 76 5.52 -10.82 7.52
CA GLU A 76 5.42 -11.96 8.42
C GLU A 76 5.25 -13.23 7.59
N GLY A 77 6.10 -14.22 7.89
CA GLY A 77 6.16 -15.41 7.08
C GLY A 77 6.52 -15.04 5.65
N PHE A 78 5.88 -15.68 4.70
CA PHE A 78 6.06 -15.34 3.30
C PHE A 78 4.71 -15.01 2.66
N ASP A 79 3.74 -14.60 3.48
CA ASP A 79 2.38 -14.43 2.99
C ASP A 79 1.68 -13.16 3.50
N THR A 80 2.25 -12.42 4.44
CA THR A 80 1.57 -11.28 5.05
C THR A 80 2.48 -10.06 5.07
N ALA A 81 1.93 -8.91 4.70
CA ALA A 81 2.63 -7.64 4.75
C ALA A 81 1.79 -6.61 5.49
N THR A 82 2.44 -5.78 6.29
CA THR A 82 1.80 -4.67 6.99
C THR A 82 2.32 -3.37 6.38
N LEU A 83 1.39 -2.51 5.99
CA LEU A 83 1.71 -1.26 5.31
C LEU A 83 1.08 -0.09 6.04
N LEU A 84 1.76 1.05 5.98
CA LEU A 84 1.25 2.31 6.49
C LEU A 84 0.88 3.19 5.30
N VAL A 85 -0.40 3.58 5.24
CA VAL A 85 -0.91 4.45 4.19
C VAL A 85 -1.19 5.82 4.80
N THR A 86 -0.48 6.84 4.35
CA THR A 86 -0.59 8.19 4.89
C THR A 86 -0.96 9.16 3.78
N ARG A 87 -1.95 9.99 4.02
CA ARG A 87 -2.27 11.06 3.08
C ARG A 87 -1.29 12.20 3.30
N VAL A 88 -0.57 12.60 2.24
CA VAL A 88 0.45 13.66 2.33
C VAL A 88 0.02 14.93 1.62
N LYS A 89 -1.07 14.89 0.87
CA LYS A 89 -1.51 16.09 0.16
C LYS A 89 -3.00 16.09 -0.11
#